data_24faa8225a9fc512a3886b162ae3c554
#
_entry.id   24faa8225a9fc512a3886b162ae3c554
#
_cell.length_a   1.000
_cell.length_b   1.000
_cell.length_c   1.000
_cell.angle_alpha   90.00
_cell.angle_beta   90.00
_cell.angle_gamma   90.00
#
_symmetry.space_group_name_H-M   'P 1'
#
loop_
_entity.id
_entity.type
_entity.pdbx_description
1 polymer ?
#
loop_
_entity_poly.entity_id
_entity_poly.type
_entity_poly.pdbx_seq_one_letter_code
_entity_poly.pdbx_strand_id
1 'polypeptide(L)'
;GSVVIYFRGVVPFYITVVGAILGISYSGKPLRLGYYGYGELLIGLMFGPLLMIGVQYAACGVLDGRIVLVGIAVGLLVTNILYSHSVLDTQADAQMEKLTLARLLKGRNAVLAASAVFNFVPFLLIIAGVSVGMLPAAYLCVLVLLPIAVFLWRSLRRFVNGLPEEIVLKKWFGPMSNFPAYREAGIDWFMYRWLMARNLISFFALILLLVNVVLKIAA
;
A
#
# COMPACT_ATOMS: atom_id res chain seq x y z
N GLY A 1 -21.67 12.18 -5.87
CA GLY A 1 -22.06 12.31 -4.46
C GLY A 1 -23.57 12.20 -4.25
N SER A 2 -24.36 13.20 -4.70
CA SER A 2 -25.81 13.31 -4.45
C SER A 2 -26.62 12.09 -4.89
N VAL A 3 -26.31 11.54 -6.05
CA VAL A 3 -26.98 10.33 -6.56
C VAL A 3 -26.76 9.14 -5.63
N VAL A 4 -25.55 8.93 -5.14
CA VAL A 4 -25.25 7.84 -4.20
C VAL A 4 -26.00 8.03 -2.88
N ILE A 5 -26.05 9.26 -2.36
CA ILE A 5 -26.79 9.58 -1.13
C ILE A 5 -28.30 9.30 -1.32
N TYR A 6 -28.84 9.65 -2.46
CA TYR A 6 -30.27 9.39 -2.76
C TYR A 6 -30.62 7.92 -2.72
N PHE A 7 -29.78 7.03 -3.29
CA PHE A 7 -30.06 5.58 -3.34
C PHE A 7 -29.56 4.80 -2.11
N ARG A 8 -28.57 5.30 -1.37
CA ARG A 8 -27.88 4.59 -0.28
C ARG A 8 -28.03 5.25 1.08
N GLY A 9 -28.80 6.37 1.16
CA GLY A 9 -28.99 7.10 2.40
C GLY A 9 -27.74 7.90 2.82
N VAL A 10 -27.66 8.24 4.10
CA VAL A 10 -26.69 9.20 4.64
C VAL A 10 -25.29 8.61 4.89
N VAL A 11 -25.13 7.29 4.91
CA VAL A 11 -23.84 6.63 5.22
C VAL A 11 -22.72 7.02 4.26
N PRO A 12 -22.90 7.05 2.92
CA PRO A 12 -21.86 7.53 2.00
C PRO A 12 -21.42 8.96 2.26
N PHE A 13 -22.34 9.81 2.73
CA PHE A 13 -22.00 11.18 3.12
C PHE A 13 -21.00 11.19 4.28
N TYR A 14 -21.25 10.44 5.36
CA TYR A 14 -20.33 10.36 6.50
C TYR A 14 -18.97 9.79 6.08
N ILE A 15 -18.93 8.75 5.26
CA ILE A 15 -17.67 8.19 4.74
C ILE A 15 -16.90 9.27 3.94
N THR A 16 -17.60 10.04 3.11
CA THR A 16 -17.00 11.12 2.33
C THR A 16 -16.48 12.24 3.23
N VAL A 17 -17.23 12.64 4.25
CA VAL A 17 -16.82 13.67 5.22
C VAL A 17 -15.57 13.22 5.98
N VAL A 18 -15.53 11.98 6.45
CA VAL A 18 -14.34 11.42 7.10
C VAL A 18 -13.13 11.44 6.15
N GLY A 19 -13.32 10.98 4.91
CA GLY A 19 -12.26 11.02 3.88
C GLY A 19 -11.78 12.44 3.59
N ALA A 20 -12.69 13.42 3.50
CA ALA A 20 -12.35 14.83 3.28
C ALA A 20 -11.56 15.42 4.46
N ILE A 21 -11.98 15.14 5.71
CA ILE A 21 -11.27 15.59 6.92
C ILE A 21 -9.86 15.02 6.93
N LEU A 22 -9.70 13.71 6.69
CA LEU A 22 -8.39 13.06 6.64
C LEU A 22 -7.52 13.61 5.51
N GLY A 23 -8.09 13.83 4.32
CA GLY A 23 -7.38 14.40 3.17
C GLY A 23 -6.90 15.82 3.41
N ILE A 24 -7.76 16.68 3.99
CA ILE A 24 -7.37 18.05 4.37
C ILE A 24 -6.30 18.02 5.46
N SER A 25 -6.43 17.12 6.44
CA SER A 25 -5.47 16.97 7.55
C SER A 25 -4.09 16.51 7.09
N TYR A 26 -3.99 15.87 5.92
CA TYR A 26 -2.72 15.39 5.38
C TYR A 26 -1.73 16.55 5.12
N SER A 27 -2.15 17.61 4.44
CA SER A 27 -1.29 18.75 4.10
C SER A 27 -1.79 20.10 4.65
N GLY A 28 -3.05 20.18 5.09
CA GLY A 28 -3.69 21.40 5.57
C GLY A 28 -3.25 21.80 6.98
N LYS A 29 -3.00 23.11 7.17
CA LYS A 29 -2.76 23.65 8.51
C LYS A 29 -4.07 23.66 9.31
N PRO A 30 -4.04 23.44 10.65
CA PRO A 30 -2.84 23.30 11.49
C PRO A 30 -2.26 21.88 11.57
N LEU A 31 -2.98 20.84 11.13
CA LEU A 31 -2.62 19.45 11.39
C LEU A 31 -1.41 18.95 10.59
N ARG A 32 -1.40 19.15 9.26
CA ARG A 32 -0.30 18.77 8.36
C ARG A 32 0.31 17.38 8.64
N LEU A 33 -0.53 16.36 8.88
CA LEU A 33 -0.12 15.04 9.35
C LEU A 33 0.95 14.36 8.47
N GLY A 34 0.97 14.69 7.17
CA GLY A 34 2.01 14.26 6.23
C GLY A 34 3.41 14.77 6.56
N TYR A 35 3.53 15.80 7.40
CA TYR A 35 4.80 16.39 7.82
C TYR A 35 5.25 15.97 9.22
N TYR A 36 4.42 15.19 9.93
CA TYR A 36 4.68 14.75 11.30
C TYR A 36 4.84 13.23 11.45
N GLY A 37 5.14 12.53 10.38
CA GLY A 37 5.40 11.08 10.40
C GLY A 37 4.16 10.19 10.30
N TYR A 38 2.98 10.77 10.12
CA TYR A 38 1.72 10.01 10.00
C TYR A 38 1.23 9.90 8.55
N GLY A 39 1.92 10.54 7.61
CA GLY A 39 1.48 10.62 6.20
C GLY A 39 1.28 9.28 5.54
N GLU A 40 2.24 8.38 5.68
CA GLU A 40 2.22 7.06 5.07
C GLU A 40 1.06 6.21 5.60
N LEU A 41 0.81 6.24 6.92
CA LEU A 41 -0.28 5.51 7.55
C LEU A 41 -1.64 6.08 7.17
N LEU A 42 -1.74 7.42 7.11
CA LEU A 42 -2.97 8.10 6.74
C LEU A 42 -3.39 7.76 5.31
N ILE A 43 -2.45 7.78 4.38
CA ILE A 43 -2.70 7.40 2.98
C ILE A 43 -3.11 5.92 2.89
N GLY A 44 -2.43 5.03 3.63
CA GLY A 44 -2.82 3.62 3.70
C GLY A 44 -4.24 3.41 4.23
N LEU A 45 -4.63 4.14 5.28
CA LEU A 45 -5.99 4.12 5.82
C LEU A 45 -7.02 4.62 4.80
N MET A 46 -6.73 5.72 4.12
CA MET A 46 -7.65 6.34 3.16
C MET A 46 -7.83 5.49 1.90
N PHE A 47 -6.75 5.00 1.30
CA PHE A 47 -6.76 4.25 0.05
C PHE A 47 -6.92 2.73 0.24
N GLY A 48 -6.86 2.25 1.45
CA GLY A 48 -7.18 0.87 1.82
C GLY A 48 -8.61 0.74 2.35
N PRO A 49 -8.78 0.60 3.67
CA PRO A 49 -10.08 0.26 4.24
C PRO A 49 -11.14 1.32 3.99
N LEU A 50 -10.85 2.61 4.11
CA LEU A 50 -11.86 3.67 3.95
C LEU A 50 -12.41 3.71 2.53
N LEU A 51 -11.53 3.68 1.52
CA LEU A 51 -11.94 3.66 0.11
C LEU A 51 -12.74 2.40 -0.21
N MET A 52 -12.27 1.22 0.21
CA MET A 52 -12.92 -0.05 -0.10
C MET A 52 -14.28 -0.18 0.55
N ILE A 53 -14.43 0.24 1.81
CA ILE A 53 -15.72 0.31 2.52
C ILE A 53 -16.66 1.28 1.79
N GLY A 54 -16.14 2.46 1.43
CA GLY A 54 -16.94 3.49 0.74
C GLY A 54 -17.48 3.00 -0.61
N VAL A 55 -16.62 2.37 -1.42
CA VAL A 55 -17.00 1.82 -2.73
C VAL A 55 -18.01 0.67 -2.58
N GLN A 56 -17.75 -0.25 -1.65
CA GLN A 56 -18.68 -1.37 -1.39
C GLN A 56 -20.06 -0.87 -0.96
N TYR A 57 -20.09 0.04 0.01
CA TYR A 57 -21.35 0.58 0.50
C TYR A 57 -22.09 1.34 -0.59
N ALA A 58 -21.40 2.15 -1.38
CA ALA A 58 -21.99 2.86 -2.52
C ALA A 58 -22.59 1.90 -3.56
N ALA A 59 -21.91 0.80 -3.84
CA ALA A 59 -22.37 -0.19 -4.81
C ALA A 59 -23.52 -1.07 -4.28
N CYS A 60 -23.36 -1.63 -3.07
CA CYS A 60 -24.25 -2.69 -2.55
C CYS A 60 -25.17 -2.23 -1.42
N GLY A 61 -24.88 -1.12 -0.72
CA GLY A 61 -25.63 -0.66 0.45
C GLY A 61 -25.36 -1.49 1.71
N VAL A 62 -24.36 -2.37 1.72
CA VAL A 62 -24.03 -3.27 2.81
C VAL A 62 -22.57 -3.11 3.21
N LEU A 63 -22.28 -3.20 4.51
CA LEU A 63 -20.92 -3.30 5.05
C LEU A 63 -20.59 -4.76 5.32
N ASP A 64 -19.52 -5.26 4.74
CA ASP A 64 -19.05 -6.62 4.92
C ASP A 64 -17.66 -6.60 5.58
N GLY A 65 -17.49 -7.33 6.69
CA GLY A 65 -16.21 -7.43 7.39
C GLY A 65 -15.06 -7.95 6.51
N ARG A 66 -15.38 -8.76 5.48
CA ARG A 66 -14.39 -9.24 4.50
C ARG A 66 -13.70 -8.10 3.78
N ILE A 67 -14.45 -7.05 3.40
CA ILE A 67 -13.87 -5.91 2.69
C ILE A 67 -12.99 -5.07 3.61
N VAL A 68 -13.29 -5.03 4.90
CA VAL A 68 -12.44 -4.35 5.89
C VAL A 68 -11.09 -5.04 5.99
N LEU A 69 -11.08 -6.39 6.12
CA LEU A 69 -9.85 -7.18 6.20
C LEU A 69 -8.99 -7.03 4.95
N VAL A 70 -9.60 -7.18 3.77
CA VAL A 70 -8.91 -6.98 2.48
C VAL A 70 -8.44 -5.53 2.33
N GLY A 71 -9.27 -4.57 2.74
CA GLY A 71 -8.94 -3.14 2.75
C GLY A 71 -7.72 -2.82 3.61
N ILE A 72 -7.59 -3.43 4.78
CA ILE A 72 -6.39 -3.27 5.62
C ILE A 72 -5.16 -3.85 4.90
N ALA A 73 -5.26 -5.03 4.30
CA ALA A 73 -4.16 -5.63 3.55
C ALA A 73 -3.72 -4.73 2.38
N VAL A 74 -4.66 -4.21 1.60
CA VAL A 74 -4.40 -3.25 0.51
C VAL A 74 -3.80 -1.96 1.05
N GLY A 75 -4.34 -1.41 2.13
CA GLY A 75 -3.85 -0.20 2.78
C GLY A 75 -2.40 -0.31 3.24
N LEU A 76 -2.00 -1.45 3.81
CA LEU A 76 -0.61 -1.72 4.16
C LEU A 76 0.32 -1.74 2.94
N LEU A 77 -0.13 -2.29 1.81
CA LEU A 77 0.65 -2.26 0.57
C LEU A 77 0.71 -0.85 -0.05
N VAL A 78 -0.33 -0.03 0.10
CA VAL A 78 -0.29 1.39 -0.26
C VAL A 78 0.71 2.12 0.62
N THR A 79 0.65 1.90 1.94
CA THR A 79 1.64 2.43 2.89
C THR A 79 3.06 2.00 2.49
N ASN A 80 3.25 0.76 2.03
CA ASN A 80 4.56 0.24 1.62
C ASN A 80 5.19 1.05 0.47
N ILE A 81 4.40 1.51 -0.52
CA ILE A 81 4.92 2.36 -1.60
C ILE A 81 5.50 3.65 -1.03
N LEU A 82 4.71 4.35 -0.21
CA LEU A 82 5.10 5.63 0.39
C LEU A 82 6.25 5.47 1.39
N TYR A 83 6.20 4.40 2.18
CA TYR A 83 7.25 4.09 3.14
C TYR A 83 8.58 3.75 2.44
N SER A 84 8.55 2.95 1.38
CA SER A 84 9.73 2.66 0.58
C SER A 84 10.33 3.95 0.01
N HIS A 85 9.48 4.85 -0.51
CA HIS A 85 9.89 6.18 -0.96
C HIS A 85 10.58 6.98 0.17
N SER A 86 9.93 7.08 1.34
CA SER A 86 10.44 7.83 2.49
C SER A 86 11.78 7.27 3.02
N VAL A 87 11.97 5.95 2.97
CA VAL A 87 13.26 5.32 3.32
C VAL A 87 14.36 5.74 2.35
N LEU A 88 14.07 5.78 1.06
CA LEU A 88 15.02 6.15 0.01
C LEU A 88 15.33 7.65 0.03
N ASP A 89 14.36 8.50 0.36
CA ASP A 89 14.44 9.96 0.34
C ASP A 89 14.77 10.58 1.71
N THR A 90 15.21 9.79 2.68
CA THR A 90 15.45 10.25 4.07
C THR A 90 16.32 11.52 4.15
N GLN A 91 17.32 11.67 3.29
CA GLN A 91 18.19 12.85 3.24
C GLN A 91 17.48 14.08 2.64
N ALA A 92 16.74 13.90 1.54
CA ALA A 92 15.99 14.98 0.91
C ALA A 92 14.85 15.46 1.80
N ASP A 93 14.10 14.54 2.41
CA ASP A 93 13.06 14.86 3.40
C ASP A 93 13.63 15.62 4.62
N ALA A 94 14.89 15.34 5.00
CA ALA A 94 15.57 16.07 6.08
C ALA A 94 15.81 17.55 5.72
N GLN A 95 16.25 17.82 4.49
CA GLN A 95 16.49 19.18 4.00
C GLN A 95 15.20 20.01 3.91
N MET A 96 14.07 19.34 3.66
CA MET A 96 12.74 19.95 3.58
C MET A 96 12.00 20.01 4.93
N GLU A 97 12.70 19.71 6.03
CA GLU A 97 12.13 19.65 7.40
C GLU A 97 10.88 18.76 7.51
N LYS A 98 10.71 17.84 6.57
CA LYS A 98 9.58 16.92 6.55
C LYS A 98 9.91 15.70 7.41
N LEU A 99 9.16 15.47 8.48
CA LEU A 99 9.26 14.27 9.30
C LEU A 99 8.37 13.17 8.69
N THR A 100 8.99 12.19 8.04
CA THR A 100 8.31 11.00 7.53
C THR A 100 8.38 9.87 8.56
N LEU A 101 7.58 8.81 8.36
CA LEU A 101 7.60 7.64 9.25
C LEU A 101 8.99 7.00 9.30
N ALA A 102 9.69 6.93 8.17
CA ALA A 102 11.06 6.42 8.12
C ALA A 102 12.04 7.24 8.96
N ARG A 103 11.85 8.56 9.05
CA ARG A 103 12.65 9.47 9.89
C ARG A 103 12.23 9.46 11.36
N LEU A 104 10.94 9.19 11.63
CA LEU A 104 10.43 9.08 12.99
C LEU A 104 10.99 7.82 13.68
N LEU A 105 11.13 6.74 12.94
CA LEU A 105 11.69 5.49 13.43
C LEU A 105 13.21 5.60 13.63
N LYS A 106 13.64 5.54 14.90
CA LYS A 106 15.05 5.62 15.24
C LYS A 106 15.75 4.27 15.05
N GLY A 107 16.76 4.26 14.19
CA GLY A 107 17.63 3.10 13.98
C GLY A 107 17.20 2.16 12.85
N ARG A 108 18.23 1.55 12.22
CA ARG A 108 18.08 0.69 11.04
C ARG A 108 17.12 -0.48 11.26
N ASN A 109 17.15 -1.09 12.44
CA ASN A 109 16.29 -2.25 12.75
C ASN A 109 14.81 -1.86 12.81
N ALA A 110 14.46 -0.70 13.39
CA ALA A 110 13.09 -0.22 13.44
C ALA A 110 12.56 0.09 12.03
N VAL A 111 13.37 0.74 11.19
CA VAL A 111 13.04 1.02 9.79
C VAL A 111 12.80 -0.27 9.01
N LEU A 112 13.66 -1.27 9.19
CA LEU A 112 13.51 -2.56 8.51
C LEU A 112 12.35 -3.40 9.04
N ALA A 113 12.06 -3.33 10.33
CA ALA A 113 10.90 -3.99 10.92
C ALA A 113 9.58 -3.40 10.38
N ALA A 114 9.46 -2.07 10.29
CA ALA A 114 8.31 -1.44 9.67
C ALA A 114 8.16 -1.81 8.19
N SER A 115 9.25 -1.83 7.43
CA SER A 115 9.26 -2.32 6.05
C SER A 115 8.78 -3.78 5.96
N ALA A 116 9.20 -4.66 6.89
CA ALA A 116 8.73 -6.04 6.92
C ALA A 116 7.23 -6.13 7.21
N VAL A 117 6.71 -5.33 8.14
CA VAL A 117 5.27 -5.24 8.43
C VAL A 117 4.50 -4.89 7.16
N PHE A 118 4.86 -3.80 6.47
CA PHE A 118 4.15 -3.36 5.27
C PHE A 118 4.28 -4.32 4.08
N ASN A 119 5.36 -5.08 4.00
CA ASN A 119 5.56 -6.07 2.92
C ASN A 119 4.87 -7.41 3.19
N PHE A 120 4.82 -7.89 4.43
CA PHE A 120 4.44 -9.29 4.71
C PHE A 120 3.11 -9.44 5.45
N VAL A 121 2.73 -8.48 6.32
CA VAL A 121 1.44 -8.56 7.03
C VAL A 121 0.23 -8.62 6.10
N PRO A 122 0.20 -7.98 4.92
CA PRO A 122 -0.90 -8.16 3.96
C PRO A 122 -1.17 -9.62 3.60
N PHE A 123 -0.14 -10.40 3.38
CA PHE A 123 -0.27 -11.84 3.09
C PHE A 123 -0.75 -12.63 4.30
N LEU A 124 -0.25 -12.30 5.49
CA LEU A 124 -0.68 -12.92 6.74
C LEU A 124 -2.17 -12.66 7.01
N LEU A 125 -2.66 -11.46 6.71
CA LEU A 125 -4.09 -11.12 6.85
C LEU A 125 -4.96 -11.95 5.90
N ILE A 126 -4.53 -12.17 4.66
CA ILE A 126 -5.25 -13.04 3.73
C ILE A 126 -5.24 -14.50 4.21
N ILE A 127 -4.08 -15.01 4.64
CA ILE A 127 -3.97 -16.37 5.20
C ILE A 127 -4.90 -16.52 6.41
N ALA A 128 -4.85 -15.58 7.36
CA ALA A 128 -5.70 -15.59 8.54
C ALA A 128 -7.19 -15.54 8.16
N GLY A 129 -7.59 -14.65 7.23
CA GLY A 129 -8.97 -14.56 6.77
C GLY A 129 -9.48 -15.86 6.13
N VAL A 130 -8.63 -16.55 5.38
CA VAL A 130 -8.96 -17.87 4.81
C VAL A 130 -9.02 -18.92 5.91
N SER A 131 -8.09 -18.94 6.84
CA SER A 131 -8.02 -19.93 7.91
C SER A 131 -9.25 -19.91 8.84
N VAL A 132 -9.81 -18.71 9.08
CA VAL A 132 -11.05 -18.58 9.88
C VAL A 132 -12.33 -18.68 9.05
N GLY A 133 -12.24 -19.05 7.77
CA GLY A 133 -13.40 -19.18 6.87
C GLY A 133 -14.03 -17.85 6.45
N MET A 134 -13.40 -16.71 6.72
CA MET A 134 -13.89 -15.39 6.35
C MET A 134 -13.68 -15.08 4.86
N LEU A 135 -12.58 -15.55 4.28
CA LEU A 135 -12.23 -15.37 2.87
C LEU A 135 -12.22 -16.72 2.13
N PRO A 136 -12.57 -16.73 0.82
CA PRO A 136 -12.43 -17.91 -0.02
C PRO A 136 -10.98 -18.38 -0.12
N ALA A 137 -10.75 -19.71 -0.13
CA ALA A 137 -9.41 -20.30 -0.25
C ALA A 137 -8.65 -19.80 -1.51
N ALA A 138 -9.36 -19.48 -2.59
CA ALA A 138 -8.78 -18.95 -3.81
C ALA A 138 -8.01 -17.62 -3.60
N TYR A 139 -8.28 -16.87 -2.53
CA TYR A 139 -7.52 -15.66 -2.20
C TYR A 139 -6.05 -15.94 -1.88
N LEU A 140 -5.68 -17.18 -1.50
CA LEU A 140 -4.30 -17.59 -1.32
C LEU A 140 -3.46 -17.50 -2.60
N CYS A 141 -4.07 -17.35 -3.78
CA CYS A 141 -3.34 -17.09 -5.01
C CYS A 141 -2.44 -15.85 -4.93
N VAL A 142 -2.72 -14.88 -4.04
CA VAL A 142 -1.83 -13.73 -3.83
C VAL A 142 -0.45 -14.13 -3.32
N LEU A 143 -0.30 -15.30 -2.71
CA LEU A 143 0.99 -15.79 -2.19
C LEU A 143 2.05 -15.99 -3.29
N VAL A 144 1.64 -16.09 -4.55
CA VAL A 144 2.56 -16.10 -5.70
C VAL A 144 3.42 -14.83 -5.78
N LEU A 145 2.99 -13.75 -5.12
CA LEU A 145 3.71 -12.47 -5.07
C LEU A 145 4.75 -12.39 -3.94
N LEU A 146 4.80 -13.35 -3.03
CA LEU A 146 5.80 -13.37 -1.94
C LEU A 146 7.24 -13.20 -2.43
N PRO A 147 7.68 -13.79 -3.56
CA PRO A 147 9.02 -13.54 -4.10
C PRO A 147 9.31 -12.06 -4.36
N ILE A 148 8.33 -11.28 -4.88
CA ILE A 148 8.48 -9.83 -5.10
C ILE A 148 8.63 -9.11 -3.75
N ALA A 149 7.78 -9.42 -2.77
CA ALA A 149 7.82 -8.83 -1.44
C ALA A 149 9.17 -9.09 -0.74
N VAL A 150 9.66 -10.34 -0.79
CA VAL A 150 10.96 -10.73 -0.24
C VAL A 150 12.11 -10.00 -0.93
N PHE A 151 12.04 -9.87 -2.25
CA PHE A 151 13.09 -9.21 -3.03
C PHE A 151 13.14 -7.71 -2.72
N LEU A 152 11.98 -7.06 -2.68
CA LEU A 152 11.86 -5.64 -2.30
C LEU A 152 12.41 -5.40 -0.89
N TRP A 153 12.02 -6.21 0.09
CA TRP A 153 12.50 -6.08 1.46
C TRP A 153 14.01 -6.29 1.56
N ARG A 154 14.57 -7.28 0.86
CA ARG A 154 16.02 -7.51 0.80
C ARG A 154 16.77 -6.34 0.18
N SER A 155 16.22 -5.77 -0.90
CA SER A 155 16.81 -4.61 -1.57
C SER A 155 16.80 -3.38 -0.66
N LEU A 156 15.69 -3.09 0.03
CA LEU A 156 15.62 -2.03 1.04
C LEU A 156 16.60 -2.27 2.19
N ARG A 157 16.72 -3.52 2.66
CA ARG A 157 17.69 -3.88 3.70
C ARG A 157 19.14 -3.60 3.26
N ARG A 158 19.50 -3.93 2.02
CA ARG A 158 20.83 -3.61 1.47
C ARG A 158 21.05 -2.10 1.46
N PHE A 159 20.07 -1.33 0.98
CA PHE A 159 20.12 0.12 0.94
C PHE A 159 20.30 0.74 2.34
N VAL A 160 19.48 0.37 3.31
CA VAL A 160 19.54 0.89 4.70
C VAL A 160 20.86 0.57 5.38
N ASN A 161 21.48 -0.56 5.02
CA ASN A 161 22.79 -0.97 5.55
C ASN A 161 23.98 -0.42 4.75
N GLY A 162 23.76 0.36 3.69
CA GLY A 162 24.82 0.91 2.84
C GLY A 162 25.55 -0.15 2.03
N LEU A 163 24.92 -1.29 1.78
CA LEU A 163 25.50 -2.39 1.00
C LEU A 163 25.24 -2.16 -0.49
N PRO A 164 26.27 -2.36 -1.34
CA PRO A 164 26.10 -2.23 -2.78
C PRO A 164 25.10 -3.25 -3.33
N GLU A 165 24.30 -2.84 -4.30
CA GLU A 165 23.37 -3.72 -5.00
C GLU A 165 23.47 -3.48 -6.50
N GLU A 166 23.75 -4.54 -7.24
CA GLU A 166 23.63 -4.53 -8.69
C GLU A 166 22.15 -4.62 -9.08
N ILE A 167 21.70 -3.65 -9.88
CA ILE A 167 20.31 -3.59 -10.31
C ILE A 167 20.13 -4.46 -11.54
N VAL A 168 19.58 -5.65 -11.34
CA VAL A 168 19.22 -6.60 -12.39
C VAL A 168 17.71 -6.69 -12.48
N LEU A 169 17.15 -6.25 -13.62
CA LEU A 169 15.72 -6.35 -13.87
C LEU A 169 15.34 -7.79 -14.19
N LYS A 170 14.35 -8.31 -13.45
CA LYS A 170 13.77 -9.63 -13.72
C LYS A 170 12.37 -9.47 -14.28
N LYS A 171 12.01 -10.27 -15.28
CA LYS A 171 10.70 -10.20 -15.94
C LYS A 171 9.51 -10.30 -14.96
N TRP A 172 9.66 -11.08 -13.91
CA TRP A 172 8.61 -11.29 -12.91
C TRP A 172 8.44 -10.14 -11.90
N PHE A 173 9.30 -9.10 -11.92
CA PHE A 173 9.05 -7.86 -11.16
C PHE A 173 7.88 -7.05 -11.71
N GLY A 174 7.42 -7.36 -12.93
CA GLY A 174 6.37 -6.64 -13.62
C GLY A 174 6.89 -5.45 -14.44
N PRO A 175 6.00 -4.58 -14.89
CA PRO A 175 6.36 -3.49 -15.78
C PRO A 175 7.32 -2.50 -15.10
N MET A 176 8.49 -2.34 -15.72
CA MET A 176 9.54 -1.39 -15.34
C MET A 176 9.66 -0.33 -16.45
N SER A 177 8.56 0.36 -16.75
CA SER A 177 8.49 1.34 -17.83
C SER A 177 9.53 2.44 -17.66
N ASN A 178 10.15 2.88 -18.76
CA ASN A 178 11.17 3.95 -18.80
C ASN A 178 12.44 3.68 -17.97
N PHE A 179 12.73 2.43 -17.60
CA PHE A 179 13.88 2.13 -16.75
C PHE A 179 15.23 2.54 -17.36
N PRO A 180 15.46 2.46 -18.69
CA PRO A 180 16.68 3.03 -19.30
C PRO A 180 16.87 4.52 -19.00
N ALA A 181 15.81 5.33 -19.12
CA ALA A 181 15.87 6.75 -18.84
C ALA A 181 16.17 7.04 -17.35
N TYR A 182 15.65 6.24 -16.43
CA TYR A 182 15.99 6.37 -15.00
C TYR A 182 17.45 6.05 -14.72
N ARG A 183 18.03 5.10 -15.46
CA ARG A 183 19.45 4.75 -15.37
C ARG A 183 20.32 5.87 -15.90
N GLU A 184 19.96 6.46 -17.03
CA GLU A 184 20.67 7.64 -17.59
C GLU A 184 20.61 8.84 -16.64
N ALA A 185 19.46 9.03 -15.96
CA ALA A 185 19.29 10.09 -14.95
C ALA A 185 19.95 9.77 -13.60
N GLY A 186 20.55 8.59 -13.41
CA GLY A 186 21.21 8.20 -12.14
C GLY A 186 20.27 7.95 -10.98
N ILE A 187 18.96 7.73 -11.24
CA ILE A 187 17.92 7.50 -10.22
C ILE A 187 17.35 6.08 -10.28
N ASP A 188 17.99 5.18 -11.00
CA ASP A 188 17.56 3.79 -11.16
C ASP A 188 17.54 3.03 -9.82
N TRP A 189 18.48 3.31 -8.91
CA TRP A 189 18.52 2.76 -7.55
C TRP A 189 17.26 3.06 -6.74
N PHE A 190 16.65 4.23 -6.95
CA PHE A 190 15.41 4.65 -6.33
C PHE A 190 14.21 4.03 -7.04
N MET A 191 14.12 4.23 -8.36
CA MET A 191 12.99 3.80 -9.19
C MET A 191 12.80 2.29 -9.20
N TYR A 192 13.87 1.52 -9.12
CA TYR A 192 13.84 0.07 -8.99
C TYR A 192 12.98 -0.40 -7.81
N ARG A 193 13.22 0.14 -6.62
CA ARG A 193 12.50 -0.22 -5.38
C ARG A 193 11.08 0.32 -5.39
N TRP A 194 10.91 1.56 -5.83
CA TRP A 194 9.60 2.18 -5.91
C TRP A 194 8.68 1.45 -6.89
N LEU A 195 9.17 1.11 -8.08
CA LEU A 195 8.41 0.36 -9.08
C LEU A 195 8.06 -1.05 -8.59
N MET A 196 8.95 -1.73 -7.87
CA MET A 196 8.63 -3.03 -7.25
C MET A 196 7.51 -2.91 -6.22
N ALA A 197 7.54 -1.89 -5.35
CA ALA A 197 6.48 -1.66 -4.37
C ALA A 197 5.13 -1.39 -5.07
N ARG A 198 5.12 -0.56 -6.11
CA ARG A 198 3.93 -0.29 -6.94
C ARG A 198 3.41 -1.55 -7.62
N ASN A 199 4.29 -2.34 -8.23
CA ASN A 199 3.90 -3.56 -8.94
C ASN A 199 3.34 -4.61 -7.97
N LEU A 200 3.89 -4.70 -6.76
CA LEU A 200 3.42 -5.61 -5.72
C LEU A 200 1.93 -5.37 -5.40
N ILE A 201 1.54 -4.13 -5.10
CA ILE A 201 0.13 -3.83 -4.82
C ILE A 201 -0.74 -3.97 -6.06
N SER A 202 -0.26 -3.55 -7.23
CA SER A 202 -1.03 -3.65 -8.48
C SER A 202 -1.37 -5.09 -8.81
N PHE A 203 -0.41 -6.01 -8.70
CA PHE A 203 -0.66 -7.44 -8.90
C PHE A 203 -1.50 -8.05 -7.79
N PHE A 204 -1.30 -7.64 -6.54
CA PHE A 204 -2.12 -8.10 -5.43
C PHE A 204 -3.60 -7.77 -5.66
N ALA A 205 -3.89 -6.52 -6.00
CA ALA A 205 -5.25 -6.08 -6.29
C ALA A 205 -5.83 -6.78 -7.54
N LEU A 206 -5.03 -6.95 -8.60
CA LEU A 206 -5.43 -7.63 -9.83
C LEU A 206 -5.78 -9.10 -9.57
N ILE A 207 -4.96 -9.83 -8.80
CA ILE A 207 -5.24 -11.23 -8.46
C ILE A 207 -6.55 -11.34 -7.68
N LEU A 208 -6.75 -10.49 -6.67
CA LEU A 208 -8.01 -10.49 -5.91
C LEU A 208 -9.22 -10.18 -6.79
N LEU A 209 -9.09 -9.23 -7.72
CA LEU A 209 -10.15 -8.91 -8.68
C LEU A 209 -10.47 -10.13 -9.56
N LEU A 210 -9.45 -10.74 -10.16
CA LEU A 210 -9.62 -11.90 -11.05
C LEU A 210 -10.23 -13.09 -10.30
N VAL A 211 -9.78 -13.38 -9.08
CA VAL A 211 -10.35 -14.43 -8.23
C VAL A 211 -11.83 -14.17 -7.97
N ASN A 212 -12.23 -12.94 -7.64
CA ASN A 212 -13.64 -12.61 -7.41
C ASN A 212 -14.48 -12.76 -8.68
N VAL A 213 -13.96 -12.37 -9.84
CA VAL A 213 -14.65 -12.55 -11.13
C VAL A 213 -14.86 -14.04 -11.41
N VAL A 214 -13.82 -14.86 -11.25
CA VAL A 214 -13.91 -16.31 -11.47
C VAL A 214 -14.91 -16.96 -10.50
N LEU A 215 -14.85 -16.64 -9.21
CA LEU A 215 -15.78 -17.17 -8.22
C LEU A 215 -17.23 -16.79 -8.52
N LYS A 216 -17.48 -15.58 -9.05
CA LYS A 216 -18.82 -15.13 -9.42
C LYS A 216 -19.35 -15.82 -10.67
N ILE A 217 -18.47 -16.17 -11.61
CA ILE A 217 -18.88 -16.91 -12.84
C ILE A 217 -19.15 -18.39 -12.53
N ALA A 218 -18.42 -18.93 -11.54
CA ALA A 218 -18.53 -20.35 -11.16
C ALA A 218 -19.68 -20.64 -10.16
N ALA A 219 -20.32 -19.62 -9.59
CA ALA A 219 -21.44 -19.72 -8.66
C ALA A 219 -22.77 -19.61 -9.37
#